data_729f649daef50a696e555d4f4aa2bf42
#
_entry.id   729f649daef50a696e555d4f4aa2bf42
#
_cell.length_a   1.000
_cell.length_b   1.000
_cell.length_c   1.000
_cell.angle_alpha   90.00
_cell.angle_beta   90.00
_cell.angle_gamma   90.00
#
_symmetry.space_group_name_H-M   'P 1'
#
loop_
_entity.id
_entity.type
_entity.pdbx_description
1 polymer ?
#
loop_
_entity_poly.entity_id
_entity_poly.type
_entity_poly.pdbx_seq_one_letter_code
_entity_poly.pdbx_strand_id
1 'polypeptide(L)'
;MIFQRAMKRLLSPVCALAALMASAAVSSLEWDFAKTAEDRVFVDVKPPPSRPGVPAGAIALDIKLFEGAASVRAATFHLKIGGDWLAAAQVDTAAFATSRLRVPFGNFTPPVGDEPKIDEVRVSVWRSPSPGAGRLAFNSISLAPVSEIAVLSGPAGSWMETLALRVAATLSRSRLDCDLHPSVSAAVKSVPQLVIVPDASSLPANDAELLAGFIRKGGRAIVYYSADPVLSEAFGLRPGAWHGGQPWCAIKPLDEAIPPYPHSTDNTIVPFFDGSASAKVVARFLSPNGAAIMPAVTLTPAGAWFSHIPPLPSPAAAMHLRSVVRKVLPNMACQDLPDPMKPISATELAKFKLRGAWLQNPPGFPGGMQALPEWMKGHGLNALFVRREALGSGEAGVRRFFRMADKAGVGVHLWLNAFEPSSDGRWTVPHGGEARGRRVQELLESIPQDVVGVQLDYVRLPSAEEATAEKMNDISLFVRTFSRMFRSARPGCVLSAAVFPTPEAAAKRGQDWPRWVKEEWVDFVSPMIYTESPIAFKRDLALCKAAAPASALVPGIAACADEASPDRDSVRAQLEAADALKGVSFFALDRALGALCGYTDVKPRSNTQLQLQQGE
;
A
#
# COMPACT_ATOMS: atom_id res chain seq x y z
N MET A 1 -7.80 61.36 8.97
CA MET A 1 -8.85 60.77 8.13
C MET A 1 -8.34 59.73 7.08
N ILE A 2 -7.08 59.73 6.71
CA ILE A 2 -6.50 58.79 5.70
C ILE A 2 -6.20 57.43 6.34
N PHE A 3 -5.79 57.39 7.63
CA PHE A 3 -5.45 56.15 8.35
C PHE A 3 -6.67 55.26 8.68
N GLN A 4 -7.84 55.82 8.90
CA GLN A 4 -9.05 55.05 9.17
C GLN A 4 -9.69 54.41 7.92
N ARG A 5 -9.40 54.92 6.70
CA ARG A 5 -9.85 54.30 5.45
C ARG A 5 -8.95 53.14 5.00
N ALA A 6 -7.68 53.13 5.38
CA ALA A 6 -6.76 52.03 5.12
C ALA A 6 -7.05 50.80 6.01
N MET A 7 -7.40 50.99 7.28
CA MET A 7 -7.76 49.89 8.19
C MET A 7 -9.10 49.21 7.84
N LYS A 8 -10.08 49.95 7.28
CA LYS A 8 -11.33 49.33 6.82
C LYS A 8 -11.17 48.48 5.56
N ARG A 9 -10.14 48.70 4.74
CA ARG A 9 -9.85 47.87 3.55
C ARG A 9 -9.03 46.62 3.84
N LEU A 10 -8.32 46.58 4.97
CA LEU A 10 -7.55 45.39 5.40
C LEU A 10 -8.37 44.41 6.28
N LEU A 11 -9.44 44.88 6.91
CA LEU A 11 -10.32 44.00 7.72
C LEU A 11 -11.37 43.23 6.92
N SER A 12 -11.67 43.66 5.69
CA SER A 12 -12.65 42.99 4.82
C SER A 12 -12.25 41.58 4.36
N PRO A 13 -10.99 41.31 3.94
CA PRO A 13 -10.61 39.94 3.53
C PRO A 13 -10.38 38.98 4.73
N VAL A 14 -9.97 39.51 5.88
CA VAL A 14 -9.75 38.68 7.09
C VAL A 14 -11.08 38.24 7.70
N CYS A 15 -12.09 39.10 7.72
CA CYS A 15 -13.44 38.73 8.15
C CYS A 15 -14.15 37.80 7.15
N ALA A 16 -13.88 37.93 5.86
CA ALA A 16 -14.37 37.00 4.86
C ALA A 16 -13.67 35.63 4.95
N LEU A 17 -12.37 35.59 5.28
CA LEU A 17 -11.65 34.34 5.53
C LEU A 17 -12.10 33.68 6.86
N ALA A 18 -12.40 34.44 7.90
CA ALA A 18 -12.94 33.94 9.15
C ALA A 18 -14.39 33.44 9.02
N ALA A 19 -15.19 34.05 8.15
CA ALA A 19 -16.55 33.58 7.84
C ALA A 19 -16.52 32.32 6.94
N LEU A 20 -15.47 32.08 6.15
CA LEU A 20 -15.24 30.81 5.43
C LEU A 20 -14.71 29.70 6.34
N MET A 21 -14.17 30.03 7.51
CA MET A 21 -13.77 29.11 8.58
C MET A 21 -14.90 28.83 9.58
N ALA A 22 -16.13 29.29 9.33
CA ALA A 22 -17.27 28.91 10.14
C ALA A 22 -17.50 27.41 9.99
N SER A 23 -16.85 26.66 10.84
CA SER A 23 -17.12 25.33 11.34
C SER A 23 -18.23 24.59 10.57
N ALA A 24 -17.86 23.92 9.47
CA ALA A 24 -18.62 22.77 9.05
C ALA A 24 -18.51 21.76 10.19
N ALA A 25 -19.61 21.55 10.92
CA ALA A 25 -19.68 20.54 11.96
C ALA A 25 -19.21 19.22 11.34
N VAL A 26 -18.21 18.57 11.97
CA VAL A 26 -17.75 17.25 11.55
C VAL A 26 -18.96 16.35 11.50
N SER A 27 -19.37 15.95 10.31
CA SER A 27 -20.45 15.00 10.14
C SER A 27 -19.92 13.59 10.33
N SER A 28 -20.63 12.77 11.09
CA SER A 28 -20.27 11.38 11.27
C SER A 28 -21.47 10.48 11.15
N LEU A 29 -21.24 9.29 10.63
CA LEU A 29 -22.17 8.21 10.53
C LEU A 29 -21.60 7.02 11.32
N GLU A 30 -22.31 6.57 12.34
CA GLU A 30 -21.91 5.45 13.18
C GLU A 30 -22.91 4.31 13.03
N TRP A 31 -22.45 3.08 13.09
CA TRP A 31 -23.30 1.90 13.01
C TRP A 31 -22.78 0.77 13.91
N ASP A 32 -23.72 -0.06 14.33
CA ASP A 32 -23.44 -1.34 14.97
C ASP A 32 -24.47 -2.36 14.46
N PHE A 33 -24.20 -2.89 13.28
CA PHE A 33 -25.07 -3.87 12.63
C PHE A 33 -25.19 -5.21 13.37
N ALA A 34 -24.34 -5.45 14.38
CA ALA A 34 -24.52 -6.59 15.26
C ALA A 34 -25.66 -6.39 16.27
N LYS A 35 -26.02 -5.13 16.56
CA LYS A 35 -27.04 -4.76 17.55
C LYS A 35 -28.35 -4.26 16.97
N THR A 36 -28.41 -4.04 15.67
CA THR A 36 -29.64 -3.55 15.00
C THR A 36 -30.10 -4.51 13.90
N ALA A 37 -31.39 -4.56 13.67
CA ALA A 37 -31.99 -5.26 12.53
C ALA A 37 -32.00 -4.42 11.24
N GLU A 38 -31.59 -3.16 11.31
CA GLU A 38 -31.56 -2.28 10.14
C GLU A 38 -30.50 -2.72 9.13
N ASP A 39 -30.85 -2.68 7.84
CA ASP A 39 -29.95 -3.02 6.74
C ASP A 39 -29.10 -1.81 6.28
N ARG A 40 -29.44 -0.62 6.75
CA ARG A 40 -28.84 0.64 6.32
C ARG A 40 -28.86 1.68 7.43
N VAL A 41 -27.76 2.44 7.52
CA VAL A 41 -27.73 3.71 8.25
C VAL A 41 -27.31 4.83 7.31
N PHE A 42 -27.72 6.06 7.59
CA PHE A 42 -27.44 7.21 6.74
C PHE A 42 -27.34 8.53 7.51
N VAL A 43 -26.73 9.53 6.87
CA VAL A 43 -26.71 10.92 7.32
C VAL A 43 -27.05 11.83 6.14
N ASP A 44 -27.88 12.84 6.39
CA ASP A 44 -28.24 13.88 5.43
C ASP A 44 -27.43 15.14 5.72
N VAL A 45 -26.80 15.70 4.67
CA VAL A 45 -25.92 16.86 4.78
C VAL A 45 -26.31 17.88 3.71
N LYS A 46 -26.42 19.14 4.10
CA LYS A 46 -26.56 20.25 3.15
C LYS A 46 -25.17 20.64 2.63
N PRO A 47 -24.88 20.43 1.35
CA PRO A 47 -23.63 20.93 0.79
C PRO A 47 -23.67 22.46 0.72
N PRO A 48 -22.55 23.16 0.92
CA PRO A 48 -22.47 24.56 0.64
C PRO A 48 -22.75 24.81 -0.85
N PRO A 49 -23.27 25.98 -1.22
CA PRO A 49 -23.53 26.30 -2.61
C PRO A 49 -22.23 26.24 -3.44
N SER A 50 -22.35 25.86 -4.71
CA SER A 50 -21.24 25.92 -5.67
C SER A 50 -20.66 27.31 -5.76
N ARG A 51 -19.39 27.42 -6.09
CA ARG A 51 -18.74 28.72 -6.32
C ARG A 51 -19.42 29.40 -7.51
N PRO A 52 -19.76 30.71 -7.42
CA PRO A 52 -20.33 31.42 -8.53
C PRO A 52 -19.47 31.31 -9.80
N GLY A 53 -20.08 30.98 -10.93
CA GLY A 53 -19.44 30.89 -12.23
C GLY A 53 -18.61 29.62 -12.46
N VAL A 54 -18.62 28.65 -11.52
CA VAL A 54 -17.95 27.35 -11.70
C VAL A 54 -19.01 26.26 -11.63
N PRO A 55 -19.34 25.62 -12.76
CA PRO A 55 -20.36 24.55 -12.76
C PRO A 55 -19.88 23.37 -11.90
N ALA A 56 -20.78 22.87 -11.06
CA ALA A 56 -20.52 21.67 -10.28
C ALA A 56 -20.64 20.42 -11.18
N GLY A 57 -19.72 19.50 -11.06
CA GLY A 57 -19.73 18.24 -11.80
C GLY A 57 -19.61 17.00 -10.94
N ALA A 58 -19.41 17.16 -9.63
CA ALA A 58 -19.24 16.06 -8.68
C ALA A 58 -19.64 16.46 -7.25
N ILE A 59 -19.95 15.45 -6.43
CA ILE A 59 -19.91 15.56 -4.97
C ILE A 59 -18.51 15.24 -4.51
N ALA A 60 -17.92 16.06 -3.63
CA ALA A 60 -16.65 15.79 -2.97
C ALA A 60 -16.80 15.65 -1.46
N LEU A 61 -16.24 14.59 -0.91
CA LEU A 61 -16.16 14.28 0.52
C LEU A 61 -14.70 14.38 0.98
N ASP A 62 -14.43 15.19 2.00
CA ASP A 62 -13.14 15.20 2.70
C ASP A 62 -13.21 14.22 3.88
N ILE A 63 -12.68 13.02 3.70
CA ILE A 63 -12.79 11.92 4.65
C ILE A 63 -11.76 12.09 5.76
N LYS A 64 -12.25 12.02 7.01
CA LYS A 64 -11.41 12.04 8.21
C LYS A 64 -11.13 10.64 8.73
N LEU A 65 -12.11 9.75 8.66
CA LEU A 65 -12.04 8.43 9.25
C LEU A 65 -13.04 7.50 8.58
N PHE A 66 -12.63 6.27 8.27
CA PHE A 66 -13.52 5.17 7.91
C PHE A 66 -13.06 3.89 8.61
N GLU A 67 -13.91 3.36 9.49
CA GLU A 67 -13.68 2.15 10.27
C GLU A 67 -14.83 1.17 10.09
N GLY A 68 -14.55 -0.12 10.23
CA GLY A 68 -15.57 -1.16 10.12
C GLY A 68 -15.97 -1.51 8.69
N ALA A 69 -15.07 -1.32 7.70
CA ALA A 69 -15.33 -1.62 6.29
C ALA A 69 -15.88 -3.04 6.06
N ALA A 70 -15.42 -4.04 6.81
CA ALA A 70 -15.89 -5.42 6.70
C ALA A 70 -17.38 -5.61 7.05
N SER A 71 -17.96 -4.70 7.84
CA SER A 71 -19.38 -4.71 8.20
C SER A 71 -20.29 -4.00 7.20
N VAL A 72 -19.72 -3.42 6.14
CA VAL A 72 -20.39 -2.65 5.11
C VAL A 72 -20.19 -3.31 3.76
N ARG A 73 -21.30 -3.64 3.07
CA ARG A 73 -21.25 -4.21 1.70
C ARG A 73 -21.16 -3.14 0.61
N ALA A 74 -21.71 -1.95 0.87
CA ALA A 74 -21.77 -0.85 -0.09
C ALA A 74 -21.98 0.48 0.61
N ALA A 75 -21.57 1.56 -0.03
CA ALA A 75 -22.00 2.90 0.31
C ALA A 75 -22.77 3.51 -0.86
N THR A 76 -23.78 4.32 -0.58
CA THR A 76 -24.55 5.02 -1.60
C THR A 76 -24.71 6.49 -1.26
N PHE A 77 -24.62 7.31 -2.30
CA PHE A 77 -24.91 8.72 -2.26
C PHE A 77 -26.27 8.94 -2.93
N HIS A 78 -27.15 9.68 -2.28
CA HIS A 78 -28.42 10.10 -2.85
C HIS A 78 -28.45 11.63 -2.90
N LEU A 79 -29.02 12.18 -3.97
CA LEU A 79 -29.18 13.61 -4.15
C LEU A 79 -30.63 14.00 -4.03
N LYS A 80 -30.90 15.01 -3.22
CA LYS A 80 -32.19 15.69 -3.13
C LYS A 80 -32.15 16.93 -4.02
N ILE A 81 -33.03 16.97 -5.00
CA ILE A 81 -33.07 18.02 -6.01
C ILE A 81 -34.51 18.51 -6.11
N GLY A 82 -34.73 19.80 -5.87
CA GLY A 82 -36.09 20.38 -5.88
C GLY A 82 -37.04 19.80 -4.82
N GLY A 83 -36.48 19.33 -3.70
CA GLY A 83 -37.27 18.75 -2.60
C GLY A 83 -37.39 17.22 -2.62
N ASP A 84 -37.04 16.54 -3.72
CA ASP A 84 -37.19 15.11 -3.91
C ASP A 84 -35.85 14.37 -4.02
N TRP A 85 -35.78 13.12 -3.50
CA TRP A 85 -34.63 12.23 -3.65
C TRP A 85 -34.66 11.59 -5.05
N LEU A 86 -33.96 12.20 -6.02
CA LEU A 86 -34.11 11.88 -7.43
C LEU A 86 -33.00 11.01 -8.01
N ALA A 87 -31.81 11.03 -7.45
CA ALA A 87 -30.67 10.33 -8.02
C ALA A 87 -29.81 9.63 -6.97
N ALA A 88 -29.24 8.48 -7.31
CA ALA A 88 -28.36 7.71 -6.44
C ALA A 88 -27.13 7.19 -7.19
N ALA A 89 -25.99 7.20 -6.51
CA ALA A 89 -24.74 6.56 -6.96
C ALA A 89 -24.24 5.60 -5.91
N GLN A 90 -23.87 4.39 -6.31
CA GLN A 90 -23.19 3.43 -5.45
C GLN A 90 -21.69 3.57 -5.61
N VAL A 91 -20.98 3.49 -4.48
CA VAL A 91 -19.53 3.61 -4.39
C VAL A 91 -19.01 2.43 -3.61
N ASP A 92 -17.90 1.84 -4.08
CA ASP A 92 -17.22 0.79 -3.33
C ASP A 92 -16.67 1.35 -2.01
N THR A 93 -16.74 0.55 -0.97
CA THR A 93 -16.25 0.95 0.37
C THR A 93 -14.74 1.18 0.41
N ALA A 94 -13.98 0.53 -0.47
CA ALA A 94 -12.56 0.78 -0.62
C ALA A 94 -12.23 2.23 -1.05
N ALA A 95 -13.16 2.93 -1.71
CA ALA A 95 -13.00 4.33 -2.07
C ALA A 95 -12.91 5.26 -0.85
N PHE A 96 -13.44 4.85 0.31
CA PHE A 96 -13.32 5.61 1.56
C PHE A 96 -11.92 5.52 2.21
N ALA A 97 -11.02 4.71 1.68
CA ALA A 97 -9.61 4.74 2.07
C ALA A 97 -8.88 6.00 1.55
N THR A 98 -9.50 6.77 0.67
CA THR A 98 -8.97 8.05 0.20
C THR A 98 -9.23 9.17 1.21
N SER A 99 -8.34 10.17 1.28
CA SER A 99 -8.57 11.37 2.09
C SER A 99 -9.66 12.28 1.50
N ARG A 100 -9.93 12.14 0.19
CA ARG A 100 -10.95 12.89 -0.53
C ARG A 100 -11.59 11.99 -1.58
N LEU A 101 -12.86 11.69 -1.39
CA LEU A 101 -13.68 10.95 -2.34
C LEU A 101 -14.45 11.91 -3.21
N ARG A 102 -14.46 11.67 -4.53
CA ARG A 102 -15.28 12.39 -5.49
C ARG A 102 -16.24 11.43 -6.18
N VAL A 103 -17.49 11.86 -6.32
CA VAL A 103 -18.55 11.11 -7.01
C VAL A 103 -19.08 12.00 -8.15
N PRO A 104 -18.64 11.77 -9.40
CA PRO A 104 -19.11 12.54 -10.55
C PRO A 104 -20.62 12.43 -10.74
N PHE A 105 -21.26 13.49 -11.21
CA PHE A 105 -22.69 13.49 -11.47
C PHE A 105 -23.10 12.47 -12.53
N GLY A 106 -22.22 12.17 -13.48
CA GLY A 106 -22.44 11.13 -14.47
C GLY A 106 -22.54 9.70 -13.91
N ASN A 107 -22.09 9.48 -12.67
CA ASN A 107 -22.17 8.17 -11.99
C ASN A 107 -23.51 7.96 -11.26
N PHE A 108 -24.36 8.98 -11.18
CA PHE A 108 -25.69 8.86 -10.58
C PHE A 108 -26.70 8.25 -11.54
N THR A 109 -27.68 7.55 -10.98
CA THR A 109 -28.81 6.99 -11.73
C THR A 109 -30.11 7.52 -11.13
N PRO A 110 -30.94 8.26 -11.90
CA PRO A 110 -30.66 8.75 -13.24
C PRO A 110 -29.47 9.73 -13.26
N PRO A 111 -28.80 9.94 -14.40
CA PRO A 111 -27.73 10.92 -14.54
C PRO A 111 -28.22 12.31 -14.14
N VAL A 112 -27.39 13.02 -13.39
CA VAL A 112 -27.68 14.39 -12.97
C VAL A 112 -27.25 15.33 -14.09
N GLY A 113 -28.12 16.25 -14.49
CA GLY A 113 -27.82 17.24 -15.53
C GLY A 113 -26.82 18.30 -15.07
N ASP A 114 -26.49 19.19 -16.00
CA ASP A 114 -25.58 20.30 -15.72
C ASP A 114 -26.19 21.27 -14.70
N GLU A 115 -25.40 21.71 -13.73
CA GLU A 115 -25.75 22.67 -12.68
C GLU A 115 -27.00 22.32 -11.85
N PRO A 116 -27.13 21.12 -11.27
CA PRO A 116 -28.27 20.76 -10.47
C PRO A 116 -28.33 21.59 -9.18
N LYS A 117 -29.51 22.06 -8.81
CA LYS A 117 -29.73 22.66 -7.50
C LYS A 117 -29.90 21.55 -6.47
N ILE A 118 -28.80 21.16 -5.84
CA ILE A 118 -28.76 20.12 -4.83
C ILE A 118 -29.15 20.71 -3.47
N ASP A 119 -30.23 20.24 -2.91
CA ASP A 119 -30.75 20.67 -1.62
C ASP A 119 -30.04 19.95 -0.47
N GLU A 120 -29.89 18.62 -0.61
CA GLU A 120 -29.25 17.74 0.39
C GLU A 120 -28.52 16.58 -0.30
N VAL A 121 -27.51 16.06 0.37
CA VAL A 121 -26.81 14.83 0.01
C VAL A 121 -26.97 13.82 1.13
N ARG A 122 -27.48 12.63 0.84
CA ARG A 122 -27.53 11.52 1.78
C ARG A 122 -26.37 10.59 1.53
N VAL A 123 -25.57 10.34 2.56
CA VAL A 123 -24.53 9.31 2.56
C VAL A 123 -25.06 8.13 3.36
N SER A 124 -25.15 6.97 2.74
CA SER A 124 -25.65 5.74 3.36
C SER A 124 -24.58 4.65 3.33
N VAL A 125 -24.53 3.83 4.37
CA VAL A 125 -23.77 2.57 4.39
C VAL A 125 -24.73 1.40 4.60
N TRP A 126 -24.49 0.31 3.87
CA TRP A 126 -25.36 -0.86 3.83
C TRP A 126 -24.69 -2.04 4.52
N ARG A 127 -25.48 -2.76 5.33
CA ARG A 127 -25.06 -3.94 6.09
C ARG A 127 -24.42 -5.01 5.20
N SER A 128 -23.29 -5.54 5.64
CA SER A 128 -22.61 -6.74 5.09
C SER A 128 -23.20 -8.02 5.68
N PRO A 129 -23.04 -9.18 5.03
CA PRO A 129 -23.31 -10.49 5.65
C PRO A 129 -22.53 -10.73 6.95
N SER A 130 -21.40 -10.06 7.15
CA SER A 130 -20.61 -10.08 8.39
C SER A 130 -20.91 -8.82 9.22
N PRO A 131 -21.96 -8.80 10.03
CA PRO A 131 -22.37 -7.59 10.75
C PRO A 131 -21.31 -7.21 11.81
N GLY A 132 -21.12 -5.90 11.99
CA GLY A 132 -20.18 -5.33 12.96
C GLY A 132 -20.42 -3.84 13.13
N ALA A 133 -19.64 -3.23 14.01
CA ALA A 133 -19.66 -1.80 14.25
C ALA A 133 -18.64 -1.06 13.38
N GLY A 134 -18.90 0.21 13.11
CA GLY A 134 -17.97 1.07 12.41
C GLY A 134 -18.37 2.54 12.43
N ARG A 135 -17.56 3.36 11.80
CA ARG A 135 -17.75 4.80 11.72
C ARG A 135 -17.17 5.39 10.44
N LEU A 136 -17.92 6.24 9.77
CA LEU A 136 -17.48 7.15 8.73
C LEU A 136 -17.56 8.58 9.28
N ALA A 137 -16.43 9.28 9.35
CA ALA A 137 -16.40 10.69 9.68
C ALA A 137 -15.78 11.49 8.54
N PHE A 138 -16.35 12.63 8.21
CA PHE A 138 -15.87 13.53 7.18
C PHE A 138 -15.89 14.99 7.64
N ASN A 139 -14.89 15.75 7.22
CA ASN A 139 -14.76 17.16 7.58
C ASN A 139 -15.73 18.03 6.81
N SER A 140 -15.97 17.69 5.54
CA SER A 140 -16.90 18.44 4.68
C SER A 140 -17.46 17.59 3.57
N ILE A 141 -18.64 18.00 3.10
CA ILE A 141 -19.23 17.61 1.81
C ILE A 141 -19.39 18.88 0.99
N SER A 142 -19.02 18.85 -0.28
CA SER A 142 -19.08 20.02 -1.15
C SER A 142 -19.43 19.65 -2.58
N LEU A 143 -19.92 20.64 -3.34
CA LEU A 143 -20.05 20.55 -4.79
C LEU A 143 -18.70 20.95 -5.40
N ALA A 144 -18.18 20.11 -6.27
CA ALA A 144 -16.88 20.31 -6.90
C ALA A 144 -17.03 20.35 -8.43
N PRO A 145 -16.18 21.12 -9.16
CA PRO A 145 -16.16 21.05 -10.61
C PRO A 145 -15.74 19.66 -11.11
N VAL A 146 -15.98 19.36 -12.37
CA VAL A 146 -15.41 18.17 -13.02
C VAL A 146 -13.89 18.23 -12.91
N SER A 147 -13.26 17.08 -12.61
CA SER A 147 -11.81 17.01 -12.50
C SER A 147 -11.15 17.04 -13.89
N GLU A 148 -9.97 17.66 -13.96
CA GLU A 148 -9.11 17.61 -15.14
C GLU A 148 -8.49 16.21 -15.34
N ILE A 149 -8.54 15.35 -14.31
CA ILE A 149 -8.03 13.98 -14.34
C ILE A 149 -9.20 13.00 -14.21
N ALA A 150 -9.36 12.14 -15.20
CA ALA A 150 -10.24 10.98 -15.16
C ALA A 150 -9.40 9.71 -14.95
N VAL A 151 -9.84 8.82 -14.05
CA VAL A 151 -9.21 7.51 -13.83
C VAL A 151 -10.21 6.43 -14.22
N LEU A 152 -9.81 5.54 -15.12
CA LEU A 152 -10.66 4.44 -15.55
C LEU A 152 -10.73 3.36 -14.47
N SER A 153 -11.93 3.10 -13.93
CA SER A 153 -12.14 2.09 -12.89
C SER A 153 -12.54 0.71 -13.45
N GLY A 154 -13.06 0.68 -14.68
CA GLY A 154 -13.65 -0.56 -15.19
C GLY A 154 -14.92 -0.97 -14.44
N PRO A 155 -15.41 -2.21 -14.65
CA PRO A 155 -16.57 -2.74 -13.95
C PRO A 155 -16.33 -2.87 -12.44
N ALA A 156 -17.40 -2.71 -11.65
CA ALA A 156 -17.36 -2.89 -10.20
C ALA A 156 -16.88 -4.32 -9.81
N GLY A 157 -16.02 -4.42 -8.80
CA GLY A 157 -15.39 -5.66 -8.34
C GLY A 157 -14.25 -6.17 -9.22
N SER A 158 -13.88 -5.45 -10.28
CA SER A 158 -12.80 -5.85 -11.17
C SER A 158 -11.42 -5.52 -10.57
N TRP A 159 -10.38 -6.20 -11.11
CA TRP A 159 -8.99 -5.85 -10.79
C TRP A 159 -8.66 -4.41 -11.17
N MET A 160 -9.19 -3.93 -12.29
CA MET A 160 -9.00 -2.55 -12.72
C MET A 160 -9.57 -1.55 -11.72
N GLU A 161 -10.74 -1.82 -11.13
CA GLU A 161 -11.31 -0.97 -10.07
C GLU A 161 -10.37 -0.89 -8.86
N THR A 162 -9.83 -2.03 -8.42
CA THR A 162 -8.85 -2.07 -7.33
C THR A 162 -7.63 -1.19 -7.62
N LEU A 163 -7.09 -1.26 -8.82
CA LEU A 163 -5.96 -0.42 -9.24
C LEU A 163 -6.35 1.06 -9.36
N ALA A 164 -7.53 1.35 -9.89
CA ALA A 164 -8.04 2.72 -10.03
C ALA A 164 -8.21 3.39 -8.66
N LEU A 165 -8.72 2.67 -7.67
CA LEU A 165 -8.84 3.15 -6.30
C LEU A 165 -7.46 3.46 -5.69
N ARG A 166 -6.45 2.64 -5.95
CA ARG A 166 -5.06 2.90 -5.53
C ARG A 166 -4.48 4.14 -6.21
N VAL A 167 -4.73 4.33 -7.51
CA VAL A 167 -4.34 5.54 -8.24
C VAL A 167 -5.05 6.76 -7.66
N ALA A 168 -6.36 6.71 -7.47
CA ALA A 168 -7.15 7.80 -6.90
C ALA A 168 -6.68 8.18 -5.49
N ALA A 169 -6.41 7.19 -4.63
CA ALA A 169 -5.85 7.41 -3.30
C ALA A 169 -4.48 8.10 -3.37
N THR A 170 -3.64 7.69 -4.31
CA THR A 170 -2.32 8.30 -4.54
C THR A 170 -2.44 9.76 -4.98
N LEU A 171 -3.31 10.05 -5.94
CA LEU A 171 -3.56 11.40 -6.44
C LEU A 171 -4.16 12.30 -5.35
N SER A 172 -5.14 11.80 -4.61
CA SER A 172 -5.78 12.50 -3.50
C SER A 172 -4.78 12.90 -2.40
N ARG A 173 -3.90 11.97 -2.00
CA ARG A 173 -2.80 12.27 -1.05
C ARG A 173 -1.84 13.34 -1.60
N SER A 174 -1.74 13.46 -2.92
CA SER A 174 -0.96 14.50 -3.61
C SER A 174 -1.76 15.78 -3.87
N ARG A 175 -2.97 15.89 -3.33
CA ARG A 175 -3.93 16.98 -3.58
C ARG A 175 -4.25 17.18 -5.07
N LEU A 176 -4.18 16.11 -5.83
CA LEU A 176 -4.64 16.05 -7.21
C LEU A 176 -6.04 15.44 -7.21
N ASP A 177 -7.03 16.22 -7.51
CA ASP A 177 -8.39 15.71 -7.65
C ASP A 177 -8.50 14.84 -8.92
N CYS A 178 -9.22 13.73 -8.81
CA CYS A 178 -9.56 12.90 -9.98
C CYS A 178 -10.98 12.36 -9.83
N ASP A 179 -11.60 12.07 -10.97
CA ASP A 179 -12.91 11.43 -11.04
C ASP A 179 -12.76 9.99 -11.55
N LEU A 180 -13.44 9.04 -10.89
CA LEU A 180 -13.45 7.63 -11.32
C LEU A 180 -14.57 7.41 -12.34
N HIS A 181 -14.24 6.74 -13.44
CA HIS A 181 -15.18 6.44 -14.52
C HIS A 181 -15.19 4.95 -14.87
N PRO A 182 -16.38 4.31 -15.02
CA PRO A 182 -16.47 2.88 -15.26
C PRO A 182 -16.09 2.47 -16.69
N SER A 183 -16.01 3.41 -17.64
CA SER A 183 -15.66 3.15 -19.03
C SER A 183 -14.91 4.32 -19.66
N VAL A 184 -14.17 4.06 -20.75
CA VAL A 184 -13.49 5.10 -21.52
C VAL A 184 -14.49 6.10 -22.09
N SER A 185 -15.67 5.64 -22.54
CA SER A 185 -16.72 6.53 -23.04
C SER A 185 -17.19 7.52 -21.98
N ALA A 186 -17.38 7.06 -20.73
CA ALA A 186 -17.76 7.95 -19.62
C ALA A 186 -16.63 8.92 -19.27
N ALA A 187 -15.40 8.45 -19.23
CA ALA A 187 -14.22 9.28 -18.95
C ALA A 187 -14.04 10.39 -20.01
N VAL A 188 -14.09 10.05 -21.28
CA VAL A 188 -13.88 11.02 -22.39
C VAL A 188 -15.03 12.03 -22.47
N LYS A 189 -16.27 11.62 -22.17
CA LYS A 189 -17.44 12.52 -22.12
C LYS A 189 -17.33 13.60 -21.05
N SER A 190 -16.59 13.37 -19.97
CA SER A 190 -16.34 14.39 -18.95
C SER A 190 -15.32 15.46 -19.37
N VAL A 191 -14.78 15.35 -20.58
CA VAL A 191 -13.81 16.29 -21.17
C VAL A 191 -12.60 16.55 -20.27
N PRO A 192 -11.92 15.51 -19.74
CA PRO A 192 -10.74 15.69 -18.92
C PRO A 192 -9.55 16.16 -19.77
N GLN A 193 -8.52 16.71 -19.13
CA GLN A 193 -7.23 16.95 -19.79
C GLN A 193 -6.37 15.68 -19.81
N LEU A 194 -6.56 14.79 -18.81
CA LEU A 194 -5.80 13.56 -18.63
C LEU A 194 -6.72 12.38 -18.31
N VAL A 195 -6.56 11.29 -19.04
CA VAL A 195 -7.16 9.99 -18.71
C VAL A 195 -6.06 9.05 -18.20
N ILE A 196 -6.24 8.43 -17.03
CA ILE A 196 -5.34 7.42 -16.48
C ILE A 196 -6.00 6.05 -16.60
N VAL A 197 -5.32 5.10 -17.25
CA VAL A 197 -5.73 3.70 -17.41
C VAL A 197 -4.81 2.81 -16.57
N PRO A 198 -5.25 2.33 -15.39
CA PRO A 198 -4.38 1.64 -14.44
C PRO A 198 -3.93 0.23 -14.87
N ASP A 199 -4.64 -0.37 -15.81
CA ASP A 199 -4.26 -1.62 -16.47
C ASP A 199 -4.90 -1.64 -17.86
N ALA A 200 -4.10 -1.43 -18.88
CA ALA A 200 -4.60 -1.44 -20.26
C ALA A 200 -4.38 -2.76 -20.99
N SER A 201 -3.88 -3.80 -20.31
CA SER A 201 -3.69 -5.12 -20.91
C SER A 201 -5.03 -5.81 -21.25
N SER A 202 -6.07 -5.46 -20.51
CA SER A 202 -7.42 -6.00 -20.66
C SER A 202 -8.42 -5.01 -21.27
N LEU A 203 -7.94 -3.88 -21.81
CA LEU A 203 -8.82 -2.86 -22.36
C LEU A 203 -9.50 -3.38 -23.65
N PRO A 204 -10.84 -3.31 -23.76
CA PRO A 204 -11.54 -3.71 -24.98
C PRO A 204 -11.09 -2.88 -26.19
N ALA A 205 -11.03 -3.49 -27.39
CA ALA A 205 -10.57 -2.81 -28.61
C ALA A 205 -11.33 -1.52 -28.90
N ASN A 206 -12.65 -1.50 -28.71
CA ASN A 206 -13.46 -0.28 -28.88
C ASN A 206 -13.06 0.83 -27.91
N ASP A 207 -12.70 0.48 -26.68
CA ASP A 207 -12.25 1.46 -25.67
C ASP A 207 -10.84 1.96 -25.98
N ALA A 208 -9.96 1.10 -26.52
CA ALA A 208 -8.64 1.51 -27.02
C ALA A 208 -8.76 2.51 -28.17
N GLU A 209 -9.67 2.28 -29.12
CA GLU A 209 -9.94 3.22 -30.22
C GLU A 209 -10.53 4.56 -29.73
N LEU A 210 -11.46 4.52 -28.76
CA LEU A 210 -12.01 5.75 -28.17
C LEU A 210 -10.93 6.57 -27.46
N LEU A 211 -10.05 5.91 -26.70
CA LEU A 211 -8.94 6.57 -26.02
C LEU A 211 -7.92 7.13 -27.00
N ALA A 212 -7.56 6.37 -28.04
CA ALA A 212 -6.71 6.84 -29.13
C ALA A 212 -7.32 8.04 -29.85
N GLY A 213 -8.62 8.01 -30.09
CA GLY A 213 -9.37 9.15 -30.66
C GLY A 213 -9.33 10.40 -29.77
N PHE A 214 -9.43 10.23 -28.47
CA PHE A 214 -9.26 11.31 -27.48
C PHE A 214 -7.85 11.91 -27.54
N ILE A 215 -6.81 11.06 -27.58
CA ILE A 215 -5.41 11.49 -27.71
C ILE A 215 -5.17 12.25 -28.99
N ARG A 216 -5.64 11.73 -30.13
CA ARG A 216 -5.49 12.41 -31.46
C ARG A 216 -6.16 13.80 -31.52
N LYS A 217 -7.15 14.03 -30.64
CA LYS A 217 -7.81 15.34 -30.48
C LYS A 217 -7.10 16.28 -29.48
N GLY A 218 -5.91 15.92 -29.00
CA GLY A 218 -5.10 16.72 -28.09
C GLY A 218 -5.28 16.40 -26.60
N GLY A 219 -6.11 15.43 -26.27
CA GLY A 219 -6.18 14.87 -24.92
C GLY A 219 -4.88 14.12 -24.57
N ARG A 220 -4.64 13.90 -23.29
CA ARG A 220 -3.46 13.18 -22.80
C ARG A 220 -3.85 11.94 -21.99
N ALA A 221 -3.01 10.91 -22.03
CA ALA A 221 -3.25 9.72 -21.25
C ALA A 221 -2.00 9.24 -20.49
N ILE A 222 -2.22 8.59 -19.36
CA ILE A 222 -1.24 7.75 -18.70
C ILE A 222 -1.76 6.32 -18.79
N VAL A 223 -0.99 5.44 -19.44
CA VAL A 223 -1.37 4.05 -19.70
C VAL A 223 -0.39 3.14 -19.01
N TYR A 224 -0.90 2.18 -18.22
CA TYR A 224 -0.09 1.16 -17.59
C TYR A 224 -0.26 -0.17 -18.29
N TYR A 225 0.85 -0.86 -18.53
CA TYR A 225 0.91 -2.26 -18.90
C TYR A 225 0.06 -2.63 -20.14
N SER A 226 0.37 -2.04 -21.30
CA SER A 226 -0.34 -2.30 -22.56
C SER A 226 0.59 -2.74 -23.68
N ALA A 227 0.13 -3.69 -24.48
CA ALA A 227 0.69 -4.06 -25.77
C ALA A 227 -0.25 -3.72 -26.94
N ASP A 228 -1.30 -2.94 -26.71
CA ASP A 228 -2.30 -2.57 -27.71
C ASP A 228 -1.67 -1.73 -28.84
N PRO A 229 -1.78 -2.14 -30.11
CA PRO A 229 -1.15 -1.44 -31.23
C PRO A 229 -1.77 -0.07 -31.50
N VAL A 230 -3.08 0.08 -31.31
CA VAL A 230 -3.81 1.34 -31.57
C VAL A 230 -3.39 2.40 -30.56
N LEU A 231 -3.28 2.01 -29.28
CA LEU A 231 -2.78 2.91 -28.24
C LEU A 231 -1.30 3.24 -28.46
N SER A 232 -0.48 2.24 -28.79
CA SER A 232 0.95 2.46 -29.05
C SER A 232 1.15 3.47 -30.18
N GLU A 233 0.40 3.34 -31.28
CA GLU A 233 0.43 4.27 -32.40
C GLU A 233 0.00 5.68 -31.98
N ALA A 234 -1.09 5.81 -31.19
CA ALA A 234 -1.56 7.11 -30.71
C ALA A 234 -0.52 7.82 -29.81
N PHE A 235 0.33 7.06 -29.12
CA PHE A 235 1.47 7.58 -28.37
C PHE A 235 2.72 7.84 -29.23
N GLY A 236 2.71 7.50 -30.52
CA GLY A 236 3.89 7.54 -31.38
C GLY A 236 4.93 6.47 -31.00
N LEU A 237 4.48 5.35 -30.46
CA LEU A 237 5.30 4.20 -30.06
C LEU A 237 4.96 3.00 -30.94
N ARG A 238 5.88 2.05 -31.05
CA ARG A 238 5.58 0.74 -31.64
C ARG A 238 5.01 -0.20 -30.59
N PRO A 239 4.17 -1.17 -30.97
CA PRO A 239 3.67 -2.18 -30.05
C PRO A 239 4.81 -2.89 -29.33
N GLY A 240 4.70 -3.00 -28.00
CA GLY A 240 5.70 -3.63 -27.17
C GLY A 240 5.61 -5.16 -27.18
N ALA A 241 6.63 -5.79 -26.62
CA ALA A 241 6.63 -7.21 -26.34
C ALA A 241 6.55 -7.46 -24.84
N TRP A 242 5.87 -8.54 -24.47
CA TRP A 242 5.87 -9.03 -23.10
C TRP A 242 7.25 -9.62 -22.74
N HIS A 243 7.76 -9.26 -21.58
CA HIS A 243 8.98 -9.79 -21.01
C HIS A 243 8.67 -10.39 -19.64
N GLY A 244 8.82 -11.70 -19.52
CA GLY A 244 8.66 -12.41 -18.26
C GLY A 244 9.97 -13.06 -17.79
N GLY A 245 10.00 -13.50 -16.55
CA GLY A 245 11.10 -14.26 -15.97
C GLY A 245 12.37 -13.45 -15.69
N GLN A 246 12.30 -12.12 -15.73
CA GLN A 246 13.42 -11.24 -15.38
C GLN A 246 13.16 -10.59 -14.02
N PRO A 247 13.94 -10.89 -12.99
CA PRO A 247 13.77 -10.28 -11.68
C PRO A 247 14.25 -8.81 -11.73
N TRP A 248 13.33 -7.91 -11.96
CA TRP A 248 13.58 -6.47 -11.78
C TRP A 248 13.56 -6.12 -10.30
N CYS A 249 14.48 -5.30 -9.85
CA CYS A 249 14.56 -4.96 -8.44
C CYS A 249 14.09 -3.54 -8.12
N ALA A 250 14.18 -2.62 -9.06
CA ALA A 250 13.76 -1.25 -8.85
C ALA A 250 13.50 -0.51 -10.17
N ILE A 251 12.75 0.59 -10.07
CA ILE A 251 12.58 1.59 -11.13
C ILE A 251 13.53 2.76 -10.84
N LYS A 252 14.47 3.02 -11.73
CA LYS A 252 15.40 4.15 -11.65
C LYS A 252 14.95 5.27 -12.57
N PRO A 253 14.54 6.44 -12.04
CA PRO A 253 14.32 7.63 -12.85
C PRO A 253 15.60 8.12 -13.50
N LEU A 254 15.47 8.74 -14.68
CA LEU A 254 16.53 9.48 -15.34
C LEU A 254 16.56 10.96 -14.94
N ASP A 255 15.55 11.39 -14.18
CA ASP A 255 15.41 12.72 -13.64
C ASP A 255 15.56 12.61 -12.11
N GLU A 256 16.57 13.29 -11.55
CA GLU A 256 16.89 13.23 -10.12
C GLU A 256 15.77 13.76 -9.21
N ALA A 257 14.88 14.59 -9.75
CA ALA A 257 13.71 15.08 -9.03
C ALA A 257 12.62 14.01 -8.82
N ILE A 258 12.74 12.84 -9.47
CA ILE A 258 11.78 11.75 -9.36
C ILE A 258 12.43 10.63 -8.55
N PRO A 259 11.90 10.24 -7.39
CA PRO A 259 12.49 9.17 -6.59
C PRO A 259 12.33 7.80 -7.29
N PRO A 260 13.32 6.93 -7.20
CA PRO A 260 13.17 5.54 -7.58
C PRO A 260 12.24 4.81 -6.61
N TYR A 261 11.68 3.68 -7.02
CA TYR A 261 10.90 2.81 -6.15
C TYR A 261 11.19 1.33 -6.43
N PRO A 262 11.05 0.46 -5.42
CA PRO A 262 11.22 -0.97 -5.61
C PRO A 262 10.10 -1.51 -6.50
N HIS A 263 10.46 -2.43 -7.37
CA HIS A 263 9.53 -3.09 -8.25
C HIS A 263 10.04 -4.49 -8.56
N SER A 264 9.43 -5.47 -7.94
CA SER A 264 9.83 -6.87 -8.00
C SER A 264 8.99 -7.69 -8.98
N THR A 265 8.44 -7.08 -10.02
CA THR A 265 7.73 -7.85 -11.04
C THR A 265 8.69 -8.39 -12.07
N ASP A 266 8.39 -9.59 -12.55
CA ASP A 266 8.97 -10.19 -13.73
C ASP A 266 8.10 -10.00 -14.98
N ASN A 267 6.92 -9.35 -14.83
CA ASN A 267 5.98 -9.11 -15.90
C ASN A 267 6.03 -7.66 -16.37
N THR A 268 6.53 -7.42 -17.58
CA THR A 268 6.59 -6.09 -18.18
C THR A 268 6.19 -6.13 -19.65
N ILE A 269 5.55 -5.08 -20.12
CA ILE A 269 5.31 -4.82 -21.55
C ILE A 269 6.04 -3.54 -21.90
N VAL A 270 7.11 -3.65 -22.69
CA VAL A 270 7.96 -2.53 -23.06
C VAL A 270 7.59 -2.05 -24.45
N PRO A 271 7.17 -0.80 -24.63
CA PRO A 271 6.96 -0.24 -25.95
C PRO A 271 8.31 -0.11 -26.66
N PHE A 272 8.32 -0.46 -27.92
CA PHE A 272 9.46 -0.28 -28.77
C PHE A 272 9.34 1.07 -29.48
N PHE A 273 10.31 1.96 -29.30
CA PHE A 273 10.37 3.23 -30.05
C PHE A 273 11.68 3.30 -30.81
N ASP A 274 11.63 3.83 -32.01
CA ASP A 274 12.74 3.87 -32.96
C ASP A 274 13.63 5.13 -32.83
N GLY A 275 13.66 5.71 -31.64
CA GLY A 275 14.47 6.90 -31.38
C GLY A 275 13.84 8.19 -31.90
N SER A 276 12.50 8.20 -32.12
CA SER A 276 11.81 9.44 -32.50
C SER A 276 12.07 10.52 -31.45
N ALA A 277 12.39 11.72 -31.86
CA ALA A 277 12.69 12.85 -30.97
C ALA A 277 11.53 13.22 -30.03
N SER A 278 10.33 12.67 -30.27
CA SER A 278 9.13 12.92 -29.50
C SER A 278 8.97 11.97 -28.28
N ALA A 279 9.67 10.84 -28.25
CA ALA A 279 9.57 9.86 -27.17
C ALA A 279 10.79 9.97 -26.25
N LYS A 280 10.58 10.21 -24.95
CA LYS A 280 11.64 10.35 -23.95
C LYS A 280 11.48 9.31 -22.84
N VAL A 281 12.44 8.40 -22.69
CA VAL A 281 12.49 7.53 -21.52
C VAL A 281 12.83 8.37 -20.29
N VAL A 282 12.00 8.32 -19.27
CA VAL A 282 12.19 9.07 -18.00
C VAL A 282 12.45 8.18 -16.81
N ALA A 283 12.26 6.86 -16.96
CA ALA A 283 12.67 5.88 -15.97
C ALA A 283 13.02 4.54 -16.62
N ARG A 284 13.94 3.80 -16.00
CA ARG A 284 14.37 2.48 -16.45
C ARG A 284 14.26 1.45 -15.33
N PHE A 285 14.05 0.20 -15.71
CA PHE A 285 14.18 -0.92 -14.81
C PHE A 285 15.66 -1.14 -14.45
N LEU A 286 15.92 -1.43 -13.18
CA LEU A 286 17.21 -1.90 -12.70
C LEU A 286 17.18 -3.42 -12.56
N SER A 287 18.23 -4.06 -13.05
CA SER A 287 18.53 -5.46 -12.73
C SER A 287 19.07 -5.60 -11.31
N PRO A 288 19.13 -6.83 -10.75
CA PRO A 288 19.67 -7.08 -9.42
C PRO A 288 21.12 -6.58 -9.23
N ASN A 289 21.91 -6.50 -10.30
CA ASN A 289 23.26 -5.94 -10.26
C ASN A 289 23.32 -4.41 -10.41
N GLY A 290 22.17 -3.74 -10.46
CA GLY A 290 22.07 -2.29 -10.55
C GLY A 290 22.19 -1.69 -11.97
N ALA A 291 22.33 -2.52 -13.01
CA ALA A 291 22.35 -2.02 -14.38
C ALA A 291 20.95 -1.54 -14.82
N ALA A 292 20.91 -0.36 -15.46
CA ALA A 292 19.67 0.17 -16.05
C ALA A 292 19.46 -0.47 -17.43
N ILE A 293 18.37 -1.22 -17.62
CA ILE A 293 18.22 -2.09 -18.78
C ILE A 293 17.14 -1.60 -19.73
N MET A 294 15.87 -1.66 -19.34
CA MET A 294 14.74 -1.38 -20.22
C MET A 294 13.95 -0.16 -19.80
N PRO A 295 13.22 0.50 -20.73
CA PRO A 295 12.32 1.57 -20.38
C PRO A 295 11.23 1.11 -19.42
N ALA A 296 11.09 1.78 -18.29
CA ALA A 296 10.01 1.57 -17.34
C ALA A 296 8.89 2.60 -17.53
N VAL A 297 9.27 3.85 -17.82
CA VAL A 297 8.33 4.94 -18.12
C VAL A 297 8.86 5.75 -19.29
N THR A 298 8.00 5.96 -20.29
CA THR A 298 8.28 6.75 -21.48
C THR A 298 7.26 7.89 -21.59
N LEU A 299 7.74 9.11 -21.73
CA LEU A 299 6.92 10.29 -22.03
C LEU A 299 6.86 10.54 -23.53
N THR A 300 5.70 10.93 -24.00
CA THR A 300 5.45 11.42 -25.36
C THR A 300 4.54 12.65 -25.29
N PRO A 301 4.30 13.38 -26.39
CA PRO A 301 3.31 14.44 -26.42
C PRO A 301 1.89 13.98 -26.06
N ALA A 302 1.57 12.69 -26.26
CA ALA A 302 0.30 12.07 -25.89
C ALA A 302 0.16 11.80 -24.38
N GLY A 303 1.25 11.84 -23.61
CA GLY A 303 1.24 11.56 -22.16
C GLY A 303 2.36 10.64 -21.72
N ALA A 304 2.06 9.66 -20.88
CA ALA A 304 3.03 8.73 -20.32
C ALA A 304 2.64 7.27 -20.51
N TRP A 305 3.62 6.45 -20.85
CA TRP A 305 3.49 5.00 -20.95
C TRP A 305 4.34 4.31 -19.89
N PHE A 306 3.67 3.56 -19.01
CA PHE A 306 4.32 2.71 -18.02
C PHE A 306 4.38 1.27 -18.52
N SER A 307 5.56 0.72 -18.61
CA SER A 307 5.78 -0.67 -19.03
C SER A 307 5.34 -1.70 -17.97
N HIS A 308 4.77 -1.26 -16.86
CA HIS A 308 4.40 -2.06 -15.70
C HIS A 308 3.24 -1.41 -14.95
N ILE A 309 2.65 -2.14 -14.02
CA ILE A 309 1.69 -1.59 -13.04
C ILE A 309 2.47 -1.19 -11.79
N PRO A 310 2.57 0.11 -11.46
CA PRO A 310 3.32 0.55 -10.30
C PRO A 310 2.69 0.05 -8.98
N PRO A 311 3.50 -0.26 -7.95
CA PRO A 311 3.02 -0.75 -6.66
C PRO A 311 2.39 0.40 -5.84
N LEU A 312 1.26 0.92 -6.30
CA LEU A 312 0.51 1.96 -5.60
C LEU A 312 -0.33 1.35 -4.47
N PRO A 313 -0.51 2.09 -3.37
CA PRO A 313 -0.10 3.47 -3.12
C PRO A 313 1.26 3.62 -2.40
N SER A 314 2.27 2.82 -2.73
CA SER A 314 3.58 2.98 -2.08
C SER A 314 4.09 4.42 -2.20
N PRO A 315 4.67 5.03 -1.15
CA PRO A 315 5.06 6.44 -1.16
C PRO A 315 5.98 6.82 -2.31
N ALA A 316 6.97 5.99 -2.63
CA ALA A 316 7.92 6.28 -3.72
C ALA A 316 7.25 6.17 -5.10
N ALA A 317 6.40 5.15 -5.32
CA ALA A 317 5.63 5.02 -6.56
C ALA A 317 4.60 6.17 -6.70
N ALA A 318 4.02 6.61 -5.58
CA ALA A 318 3.12 7.75 -5.52
C ALA A 318 3.80 9.05 -5.95
N MET A 319 5.01 9.34 -5.43
CA MET A 319 5.79 10.49 -5.87
C MET A 319 6.19 10.40 -7.33
N HIS A 320 6.55 9.21 -7.79
CA HIS A 320 6.88 8.99 -9.19
C HIS A 320 5.68 9.31 -10.09
N LEU A 321 4.50 8.74 -9.78
CA LEU A 321 3.27 9.05 -10.52
C LEU A 321 2.95 10.54 -10.50
N ARG A 322 3.00 11.19 -9.34
CA ARG A 322 2.80 12.65 -9.21
C ARG A 322 3.74 13.44 -10.11
N SER A 323 5.03 13.08 -10.11
CA SER A 323 6.03 13.75 -10.96
C SER A 323 5.76 13.54 -12.44
N VAL A 324 5.31 12.36 -12.84
CA VAL A 324 4.89 12.07 -14.21
C VAL A 324 3.64 12.86 -14.57
N VAL A 325 2.63 12.92 -13.71
CA VAL A 325 1.41 13.73 -13.94
C VAL A 325 1.78 15.21 -14.15
N ARG A 326 2.67 15.76 -13.34
CA ARG A 326 3.16 17.14 -13.52
C ARG A 326 3.88 17.37 -14.85
N LYS A 327 4.62 16.38 -15.34
CA LYS A 327 5.27 16.47 -16.68
C LYS A 327 4.26 16.37 -17.82
N VAL A 328 3.21 15.58 -17.63
CA VAL A 328 2.12 15.44 -18.60
C VAL A 328 1.21 16.67 -18.59
N LEU A 329 0.90 17.24 -17.43
CA LEU A 329 0.08 18.44 -17.23
C LEU A 329 0.87 19.53 -16.49
N PRO A 330 1.80 20.23 -17.15
CA PRO A 330 2.68 21.19 -16.49
C PRO A 330 1.95 22.42 -15.92
N ASN A 331 0.79 22.75 -16.45
CA ASN A 331 0.00 23.91 -16.01
C ASN A 331 -0.98 23.59 -14.87
N MET A 332 -1.05 22.33 -14.44
CA MET A 332 -1.91 21.93 -13.33
C MET A 332 -1.39 22.54 -12.02
N ALA A 333 -2.25 23.28 -11.33
CA ALA A 333 -1.94 23.86 -10.03
C ALA A 333 -1.79 22.75 -8.97
N CYS A 334 -0.60 22.24 -8.85
CA CYS A 334 -0.21 21.39 -7.73
C CYS A 334 0.26 22.27 -6.58
N GLN A 335 -0.39 22.25 -5.43
CA GLN A 335 0.17 22.86 -4.24
C GLN A 335 1.47 22.12 -3.88
N ASP A 336 2.52 22.89 -3.55
CA ASP A 336 3.71 22.32 -2.95
C ASP A 336 3.32 21.70 -1.60
N LEU A 337 3.26 20.39 -1.58
CA LEU A 337 3.06 19.65 -0.34
C LEU A 337 4.37 19.71 0.46
N PRO A 338 4.30 19.83 1.79
CA PRO A 338 5.46 19.52 2.63
C PRO A 338 5.94 18.13 2.21
N ASP A 339 7.25 17.95 2.16
CA ASP A 339 7.88 16.71 1.68
C ASP A 339 7.29 15.50 2.46
N PRO A 340 6.31 14.75 1.89
CA PRO A 340 5.72 13.62 2.59
C PRO A 340 6.73 12.49 2.73
N MET A 341 7.95 12.72 2.25
CA MET A 341 9.00 11.75 2.05
C MET A 341 10.17 11.94 3.01
N LYS A 342 10.03 12.76 4.06
CA LYS A 342 11.08 12.78 5.08
C LYS A 342 11.31 11.34 5.56
N PRO A 343 12.47 10.71 5.30
CA PRO A 343 12.75 9.34 5.68
C PRO A 343 12.47 9.08 7.16
N ILE A 344 12.06 7.86 7.49
CA ILE A 344 12.12 7.41 8.88
C ILE A 344 13.60 7.33 9.23
N SER A 345 14.04 8.16 10.14
CA SER A 345 15.46 8.24 10.49
C SER A 345 15.90 7.10 11.41
N ALA A 346 17.18 6.76 11.37
CA ALA A 346 17.76 5.82 12.33
C ALA A 346 17.54 6.28 13.78
N THR A 347 17.48 7.60 14.03
CA THR A 347 17.21 8.18 15.36
C THR A 347 15.77 7.90 15.82
N GLU A 348 14.78 7.99 14.94
CA GLU A 348 13.39 7.66 15.27
C GLU A 348 13.24 6.17 15.62
N LEU A 349 14.05 5.30 15.04
CA LEU A 349 14.06 3.87 15.34
C LEU A 349 14.88 3.52 16.59
N ALA A 350 15.85 4.33 16.98
CA ALA A 350 16.82 4.02 18.05
C ALA A 350 16.18 3.73 19.42
N LYS A 351 14.96 4.21 19.66
CA LYS A 351 14.19 3.93 20.88
C LYS A 351 13.81 2.46 21.07
N PHE A 352 13.77 1.68 19.99
CA PHE A 352 13.44 0.27 20.04
C PHE A 352 14.70 -0.59 20.17
N LYS A 353 14.66 -1.63 21.03
CA LYS A 353 15.76 -2.59 21.15
C LYS A 353 15.90 -3.45 19.91
N LEU A 354 14.77 -3.95 19.38
CA LEU A 354 14.72 -4.70 18.14
C LEU A 354 14.07 -3.85 17.05
N ARG A 355 14.76 -3.68 15.94
CA ARG A 355 14.34 -2.93 14.75
C ARG A 355 14.52 -3.84 13.55
N GLY A 356 13.49 -4.64 13.32
CA GLY A 356 13.53 -5.74 12.36
C GLY A 356 12.94 -5.39 11.00
N ALA A 357 13.30 -6.18 10.01
CA ALA A 357 12.62 -6.21 8.73
C ALA A 357 12.60 -7.63 8.15
N TRP A 358 11.51 -8.00 7.48
CA TRP A 358 11.42 -9.23 6.72
C TRP A 358 11.92 -9.00 5.29
N LEU A 359 12.62 -9.98 4.75
CA LEU A 359 13.05 -10.01 3.37
C LEU A 359 12.45 -11.24 2.67
N GLN A 360 11.54 -10.98 1.72
CA GLN A 360 10.89 -12.03 0.94
C GLN A 360 11.73 -12.47 -0.25
N ASN A 361 12.24 -11.50 -1.03
CA ASN A 361 12.90 -11.72 -2.30
C ASN A 361 14.27 -11.03 -2.35
N PRO A 362 15.36 -11.70 -1.96
CA PRO A 362 16.70 -11.12 -1.98
C PRO A 362 17.15 -10.56 -3.33
N PRO A 363 16.82 -11.19 -4.47
CA PRO A 363 17.17 -10.62 -5.77
C PRO A 363 16.60 -9.22 -6.02
N GLY A 364 15.49 -8.88 -5.34
CA GLY A 364 14.87 -7.55 -5.43
C GLY A 364 15.59 -6.44 -4.65
N PHE A 365 16.63 -6.76 -3.87
CA PHE A 365 17.34 -5.75 -3.08
C PHE A 365 18.46 -5.09 -3.90
N PRO A 366 18.47 -3.75 -4.05
CA PRO A 366 19.53 -3.05 -4.80
C PRO A 366 20.93 -3.28 -4.19
N GLY A 367 21.86 -3.77 -5.00
CA GLY A 367 23.20 -4.16 -4.54
C GLY A 367 23.29 -5.58 -3.97
N GLY A 368 22.21 -6.35 -4.04
CA GLY A 368 22.12 -7.75 -3.62
C GLY A 368 22.32 -7.98 -2.12
N MET A 369 22.29 -9.23 -1.72
CA MET A 369 22.41 -9.64 -0.31
C MET A 369 23.66 -9.12 0.40
N GLN A 370 24.75 -8.95 -0.31
CA GLN A 370 26.01 -8.49 0.31
C GLN A 370 25.97 -7.03 0.76
N ALA A 371 25.21 -6.17 0.10
CA ALA A 371 25.06 -4.77 0.49
C ALA A 371 24.05 -4.57 1.62
N LEU A 372 23.18 -5.55 1.86
CA LEU A 372 22.06 -5.46 2.77
C LEU A 372 22.44 -5.15 4.23
N PRO A 373 23.43 -5.81 4.87
CA PRO A 373 23.73 -5.53 6.27
C PRO A 373 24.18 -4.11 6.55
N GLU A 374 25.09 -3.56 5.73
CA GLU A 374 25.57 -2.18 5.89
C GLU A 374 24.45 -1.16 5.59
N TRP A 375 23.62 -1.47 4.62
CA TRP A 375 22.45 -0.65 4.33
C TRP A 375 21.48 -0.63 5.53
N MET A 376 21.17 -1.79 6.12
CA MET A 376 20.31 -1.90 7.30
C MET A 376 20.84 -1.10 8.48
N LYS A 377 22.15 -1.23 8.76
CA LYS A 377 22.85 -0.46 9.79
C LYS A 377 22.71 1.05 9.56
N GLY A 378 22.95 1.52 8.34
CA GLY A 378 22.84 2.92 7.96
C GLY A 378 21.42 3.50 8.18
N HIS A 379 20.42 2.64 8.14
CA HIS A 379 19.00 3.01 8.34
C HIS A 379 18.47 2.65 9.75
N GLY A 380 19.35 2.30 10.66
CA GLY A 380 18.98 2.01 12.05
C GLY A 380 18.32 0.67 12.30
N LEU A 381 18.31 -0.23 11.32
CA LEU A 381 17.79 -1.59 11.47
C LEU A 381 18.88 -2.51 12.05
N ASN A 382 18.51 -3.44 12.93
CA ASN A 382 19.44 -4.34 13.59
C ASN A 382 18.98 -5.82 13.62
N ALA A 383 17.86 -6.14 12.98
CA ALA A 383 17.39 -7.52 12.87
C ALA A 383 16.83 -7.79 11.46
N LEU A 384 17.23 -8.90 10.87
CA LEU A 384 16.77 -9.37 9.57
C LEU A 384 16.06 -10.70 9.73
N PHE A 385 14.78 -10.78 9.33
CA PHE A 385 14.04 -12.03 9.20
C PHE A 385 14.08 -12.48 7.75
N VAL A 386 14.77 -13.58 7.46
CA VAL A 386 15.05 -14.02 6.08
C VAL A 386 14.82 -15.51 5.91
N ARG A 387 14.24 -15.92 4.77
CA ARG A 387 14.08 -17.33 4.43
C ARG A 387 15.40 -17.98 4.06
N ARG A 388 15.51 -19.30 4.31
CA ARG A 388 16.72 -20.08 3.97
C ARG A 388 17.06 -19.99 2.48
N GLU A 389 16.04 -20.10 1.62
CA GLU A 389 16.16 -20.06 0.17
C GLU A 389 16.74 -18.72 -0.31
N ALA A 390 16.42 -17.68 0.41
CA ALA A 390 16.86 -16.33 0.13
C ALA A 390 18.36 -16.10 0.39
N LEU A 391 18.97 -16.92 1.24
CA LEU A 391 20.41 -16.86 1.52
C LEU A 391 21.27 -17.51 0.44
N GLY A 392 20.65 -18.14 -0.59
CA GLY A 392 21.34 -18.84 -1.67
C GLY A 392 21.73 -20.27 -1.33
N SER A 393 22.21 -21.00 -2.33
CA SER A 393 22.48 -22.45 -2.25
C SER A 393 23.90 -22.80 -1.78
N GLY A 394 24.82 -21.85 -1.76
CA GLY A 394 26.21 -22.10 -1.40
C GLY A 394 26.50 -21.85 0.07
N GLU A 395 27.00 -22.88 0.80
CA GLU A 395 27.33 -22.76 2.23
C GLU A 395 28.36 -21.65 2.53
N ALA A 396 29.34 -21.48 1.66
CA ALA A 396 30.37 -20.43 1.80
C ALA A 396 29.76 -19.02 1.67
N GLY A 397 28.83 -18.83 0.73
CA GLY A 397 28.10 -17.57 0.54
C GLY A 397 27.24 -17.23 1.76
N VAL A 398 26.53 -18.22 2.29
CA VAL A 398 25.71 -18.08 3.50
C VAL A 398 26.57 -17.68 4.70
N ARG A 399 27.66 -18.38 4.96
CA ARG A 399 28.61 -18.02 6.04
C ARG A 399 29.22 -16.64 5.87
N ARG A 400 29.55 -16.25 4.63
CA ARG A 400 30.04 -14.90 4.34
C ARG A 400 28.99 -13.85 4.70
N PHE A 401 27.73 -14.07 4.32
CA PHE A 401 26.64 -13.16 4.64
C PHE A 401 26.47 -12.99 6.15
N PHE A 402 26.45 -14.08 6.93
CA PHE A 402 26.34 -14.00 8.39
C PHE A 402 27.48 -13.20 9.02
N ARG A 403 28.72 -13.41 8.59
CA ARG A 403 29.87 -12.60 9.07
C ARG A 403 29.72 -11.11 8.75
N MET A 404 29.17 -10.79 7.58
CA MET A 404 28.93 -9.39 7.21
C MET A 404 27.81 -8.77 8.03
N ALA A 405 26.76 -9.53 8.31
CA ALA A 405 25.65 -9.10 9.16
C ALA A 405 26.12 -8.85 10.60
N ASP A 406 26.89 -9.77 11.16
CA ASP A 406 27.49 -9.64 12.50
C ASP A 406 28.38 -8.39 12.60
N LYS A 407 29.30 -8.19 11.64
CA LYS A 407 30.13 -6.99 11.56
C LYS A 407 29.32 -5.69 11.47
N ALA A 408 28.17 -5.73 10.83
CA ALA A 408 27.27 -4.59 10.71
C ALA A 408 26.41 -4.40 11.99
N GLY A 409 26.42 -5.36 12.90
CA GLY A 409 25.54 -5.35 14.09
C GLY A 409 24.08 -5.69 13.74
N VAL A 410 23.86 -6.49 12.69
CA VAL A 410 22.55 -6.94 12.24
C VAL A 410 22.36 -8.42 12.59
N GLY A 411 21.49 -8.72 13.52
CA GLY A 411 21.13 -10.08 13.89
C GLY A 411 20.27 -10.74 12.81
N VAL A 412 20.71 -11.92 12.35
CA VAL A 412 19.96 -12.67 11.34
C VAL A 412 19.08 -13.72 12.02
N HIS A 413 17.77 -13.59 11.85
CA HIS A 413 16.77 -14.54 12.26
C HIS A 413 16.30 -15.35 11.05
N LEU A 414 16.42 -16.66 11.13
CA LEU A 414 15.90 -17.51 10.07
C LEU A 414 14.37 -17.54 10.15
N TRP A 415 13.72 -17.16 9.05
CA TRP A 415 12.27 -17.21 8.89
C TRP A 415 11.86 -18.59 8.36
N LEU A 416 11.19 -19.37 9.20
CA LEU A 416 10.77 -20.73 8.90
C LEU A 416 9.25 -20.84 8.81
N ASN A 417 8.77 -21.45 7.73
CA ASN A 417 7.38 -21.88 7.65
C ASN A 417 7.20 -23.16 8.50
N ALA A 418 6.48 -23.05 9.62
CA ALA A 418 6.24 -24.18 10.52
C ALA A 418 5.46 -25.30 9.81
N PHE A 419 4.40 -24.91 9.08
CA PHE A 419 3.60 -25.82 8.29
C PHE A 419 3.61 -25.33 6.84
N GLU A 420 3.91 -26.22 5.90
CA GLU A 420 3.92 -25.92 4.47
C GLU A 420 2.79 -26.65 3.77
N PRO A 421 2.24 -26.09 2.69
CA PRO A 421 1.39 -26.85 1.82
C PRO A 421 2.20 -28.03 1.24
N SER A 422 1.66 -29.24 1.31
CA SER A 422 2.17 -30.39 0.59
C SER A 422 2.08 -30.16 -0.92
N SER A 423 2.71 -31.02 -1.71
CA SER A 423 2.71 -30.93 -3.18
C SER A 423 1.30 -30.90 -3.81
N ASP A 424 0.29 -31.36 -3.08
CA ASP A 424 -1.14 -31.30 -3.44
C ASP A 424 -1.85 -30.02 -2.92
N GLY A 425 -1.10 -29.06 -2.38
CA GLY A 425 -1.63 -27.79 -1.84
C GLY A 425 -2.30 -27.91 -0.47
N ARG A 426 -2.28 -29.07 0.15
CA ARG A 426 -2.86 -29.27 1.49
C ARG A 426 -1.86 -28.87 2.58
N TRP A 427 -2.34 -28.12 3.52
CA TRP A 427 -1.58 -27.79 4.72
C TRP A 427 -1.81 -28.87 5.77
N THR A 428 -0.73 -29.43 6.28
CA THR A 428 -0.83 -30.47 7.29
C THR A 428 -0.25 -29.96 8.61
N VAL A 429 -1.12 -29.73 9.59
CA VAL A 429 -0.68 -29.57 10.97
C VAL A 429 -0.29 -30.95 11.51
N PRO A 430 0.93 -31.16 11.99
CA PRO A 430 1.36 -32.45 12.49
C PRO A 430 0.52 -32.90 13.70
N HIS A 431 -0.30 -33.92 13.50
CA HIS A 431 -1.09 -34.53 14.57
C HIS A 431 -0.33 -35.69 15.21
N GLY A 432 -0.39 -35.80 16.53
CA GLY A 432 0.31 -36.83 17.31
C GLY A 432 1.81 -36.51 17.55
N GLY A 433 2.37 -37.19 18.54
CA GLY A 433 3.74 -36.90 19.03
C GLY A 433 4.84 -37.21 18.04
N GLU A 434 4.69 -38.30 17.27
CA GLU A 434 5.70 -38.76 16.30
C GLU A 434 5.76 -37.84 15.06
N ALA A 435 4.63 -37.51 14.43
CA ALA A 435 4.58 -36.62 13.29
C ALA A 435 5.09 -35.21 13.65
N ARG A 436 4.72 -34.73 14.85
CA ARG A 436 5.21 -33.46 15.39
C ARG A 436 6.71 -33.50 15.62
N GLY A 437 7.24 -34.56 16.20
CA GLY A 437 8.68 -34.73 16.42
C GLY A 437 9.48 -34.76 15.14
N ARG A 438 9.02 -35.49 14.10
CA ARG A 438 9.64 -35.50 12.77
C ARG A 438 9.69 -34.10 12.15
N ARG A 439 8.56 -33.40 12.14
CA ARG A 439 8.52 -32.04 11.55
C ARG A 439 9.44 -31.06 12.27
N VAL A 440 9.49 -31.14 13.61
CA VAL A 440 10.41 -30.31 14.40
C VAL A 440 11.86 -30.63 14.05
N GLN A 441 12.22 -31.90 13.92
CA GLN A 441 13.57 -32.33 13.56
C GLN A 441 13.97 -31.81 12.17
N GLU A 442 13.11 -31.95 11.16
CA GLU A 442 13.32 -31.43 9.80
C GLU A 442 13.63 -29.92 9.80
N LEU A 443 12.85 -29.15 10.56
CA LEU A 443 13.08 -27.71 10.68
C LEU A 443 14.39 -27.40 11.36
N LEU A 444 14.74 -28.10 12.45
CA LEU A 444 15.99 -27.89 13.18
C LEU A 444 17.23 -28.19 12.33
N GLU A 445 17.18 -29.20 11.48
CA GLU A 445 18.25 -29.56 10.55
C GLU A 445 18.46 -28.51 9.46
N SER A 446 17.43 -27.73 9.12
CA SER A 446 17.52 -26.66 8.13
C SER A 446 18.18 -25.37 8.67
N ILE A 447 18.38 -25.25 10.00
CA ILE A 447 18.86 -24.01 10.63
C ILE A 447 20.38 -23.92 10.55
N PRO A 448 20.97 -22.88 9.87
CA PRO A 448 22.41 -22.61 9.88
C PRO A 448 22.94 -22.36 11.31
N GLN A 449 24.24 -22.61 11.51
CA GLN A 449 24.85 -22.45 12.83
C GLN A 449 24.95 -21.01 13.31
N ASP A 450 25.11 -20.08 12.38
CA ASP A 450 25.46 -18.67 12.67
C ASP A 450 24.22 -17.77 12.85
N VAL A 451 23.00 -18.33 12.95
CA VAL A 451 21.80 -17.51 13.19
C VAL A 451 21.75 -17.03 14.64
N VAL A 452 21.27 -15.81 14.87
CA VAL A 452 21.00 -15.30 16.23
C VAL A 452 19.61 -15.69 16.72
N GLY A 453 18.75 -16.15 15.84
CA GLY A 453 17.41 -16.59 16.20
C GLY A 453 16.64 -17.24 15.05
N VAL A 454 15.45 -17.69 15.40
CA VAL A 454 14.47 -18.26 14.46
C VAL A 454 13.14 -17.58 14.66
N GLN A 455 12.43 -17.32 13.56
CA GLN A 455 11.05 -16.90 13.58
C GLN A 455 10.19 -17.96 12.90
N LEU A 456 9.26 -18.53 13.65
CA LEU A 456 8.23 -19.42 13.12
C LEU A 456 7.14 -18.60 12.45
N ASP A 457 6.86 -18.87 11.19
CA ASP A 457 5.71 -18.37 10.49
C ASP A 457 4.84 -19.52 9.99
N TYR A 458 3.64 -19.24 9.51
CA TYR A 458 2.67 -20.25 9.10
C TYR A 458 2.41 -21.32 10.17
N VAL A 459 2.63 -20.97 11.43
CA VAL A 459 2.34 -21.81 12.59
C VAL A 459 0.85 -21.71 12.93
N ARG A 460 0.01 -22.12 11.98
CA ARG A 460 -1.44 -21.87 12.00
C ARG A 460 -2.21 -22.86 11.10
N LEU A 461 -3.52 -22.88 11.26
CA LEU A 461 -4.42 -23.61 10.36
C LEU A 461 -4.54 -22.91 8.98
N PRO A 462 -4.84 -23.68 7.92
CA PRO A 462 -5.25 -23.13 6.62
C PRO A 462 -6.49 -22.23 6.74
N SER A 463 -6.65 -21.34 5.77
CA SER A 463 -7.78 -20.38 5.79
C SER A 463 -9.16 -21.04 5.72
N ALA A 464 -9.25 -22.21 5.08
CA ALA A 464 -10.49 -22.96 4.92
C ALA A 464 -10.86 -23.83 6.13
N GLU A 465 -9.95 -23.96 7.12
CA GLU A 465 -10.19 -24.80 8.29
C GLU A 465 -10.67 -23.99 9.49
N GLU A 466 -11.67 -24.51 10.18
CA GLU A 466 -12.14 -23.98 11.45
C GLU A 466 -11.23 -24.43 12.59
N ALA A 467 -10.91 -23.50 13.49
CA ALA A 467 -10.11 -23.79 14.68
C ALA A 467 -10.97 -24.44 15.76
N THR A 468 -10.60 -25.67 16.12
CA THR A 468 -11.13 -26.35 17.33
C THR A 468 -10.12 -26.25 18.46
N ALA A 469 -10.56 -26.46 19.69
CA ALA A 469 -9.68 -26.49 20.86
C ALA A 469 -8.57 -27.56 20.72
N GLU A 470 -8.87 -28.71 20.10
CA GLU A 470 -7.92 -29.77 19.83
C GLU A 470 -6.84 -29.32 18.85
N LYS A 471 -7.22 -28.77 17.68
CA LYS A 471 -6.29 -28.25 16.67
C LYS A 471 -5.40 -27.13 17.23
N MET A 472 -5.98 -26.22 18.00
CA MET A 472 -5.22 -25.16 18.68
C MET A 472 -4.22 -25.72 19.67
N ASN A 473 -4.60 -26.76 20.41
CA ASN A 473 -3.69 -27.46 21.32
C ASN A 473 -2.56 -28.18 20.56
N ASP A 474 -2.84 -28.84 19.44
CA ASP A 474 -1.81 -29.49 18.61
C ASP A 474 -0.77 -28.50 18.08
N ILE A 475 -1.22 -27.32 17.61
CA ILE A 475 -0.32 -26.23 17.21
C ILE A 475 0.53 -25.75 18.40
N SER A 476 -0.10 -25.56 19.55
CA SER A 476 0.61 -25.13 20.76
C SER A 476 1.62 -26.18 21.25
N LEU A 477 1.27 -27.45 21.15
CA LEU A 477 2.20 -28.57 21.46
C LEU A 477 3.37 -28.63 20.46
N PHE A 478 3.14 -28.28 19.19
CA PHE A 478 4.22 -28.14 18.22
C PHE A 478 5.19 -27.04 18.63
N VAL A 479 4.69 -25.83 18.95
CA VAL A 479 5.53 -24.70 19.40
C VAL A 479 6.33 -25.06 20.64
N ARG A 480 5.68 -25.71 21.65
CA ARG A 480 6.35 -26.20 22.86
C ARG A 480 7.47 -27.21 22.55
N THR A 481 7.20 -28.17 21.66
CA THR A 481 8.18 -29.21 21.28
C THR A 481 9.35 -28.56 20.54
N PHE A 482 9.06 -27.67 19.57
CA PHE A 482 10.09 -26.93 18.85
C PHE A 482 10.95 -26.10 19.80
N SER A 483 10.33 -25.32 20.68
CA SER A 483 11.03 -24.50 21.68
C SER A 483 12.03 -25.33 22.53
N ARG A 484 11.55 -26.44 23.08
CA ARG A 484 12.40 -27.31 23.92
C ARG A 484 13.59 -27.85 23.14
N MET A 485 13.37 -28.39 21.94
CA MET A 485 14.42 -28.98 21.13
C MET A 485 15.38 -27.92 20.59
N PHE A 486 14.85 -26.78 20.13
CA PHE A 486 15.65 -25.66 19.64
C PHE A 486 16.55 -25.08 20.71
N ARG A 487 16.04 -24.80 21.92
CA ARG A 487 16.84 -24.26 23.04
C ARG A 487 17.89 -25.24 23.52
N SER A 488 17.63 -26.55 23.45
CA SER A 488 18.63 -27.58 23.74
C SER A 488 19.74 -27.61 22.69
N ALA A 489 19.39 -27.51 21.42
CA ALA A 489 20.34 -27.54 20.30
C ALA A 489 21.09 -26.20 20.10
N ARG A 490 20.48 -25.08 20.46
CA ARG A 490 20.96 -23.71 20.23
C ARG A 490 20.76 -22.81 21.46
N PRO A 491 21.47 -23.07 22.54
CA PRO A 491 21.36 -22.26 23.76
C PRO A 491 21.77 -20.81 23.45
N GLY A 492 20.94 -19.86 23.92
CA GLY A 492 21.13 -18.44 23.71
C GLY A 492 20.56 -17.87 22.40
N CYS A 493 20.11 -18.71 21.46
CA CYS A 493 19.40 -18.24 20.29
C CYS A 493 17.95 -17.83 20.60
N VAL A 494 17.48 -16.79 19.93
CA VAL A 494 16.13 -16.23 20.11
C VAL A 494 15.10 -17.04 19.32
N LEU A 495 13.98 -17.37 19.92
CA LEU A 495 12.84 -17.99 19.25
C LEU A 495 11.64 -17.04 19.24
N SER A 496 11.09 -16.76 18.07
CA SER A 496 9.94 -15.89 17.90
C SER A 496 8.89 -16.51 16.97
N ALA A 497 7.69 -15.94 16.94
CA ALA A 497 6.63 -16.35 16.04
C ALA A 497 5.94 -15.15 15.40
N ALA A 498 5.68 -15.22 14.08
CA ALA A 498 4.76 -14.34 13.39
C ALA A 498 3.33 -14.82 13.64
N VAL A 499 2.48 -13.91 14.11
CA VAL A 499 1.12 -14.26 14.55
C VAL A 499 0.08 -13.30 13.99
N PHE A 500 -1.18 -13.73 13.98
CA PHE A 500 -2.28 -12.85 13.59
C PHE A 500 -2.40 -11.65 14.53
N PRO A 501 -2.95 -10.51 14.02
CA PRO A 501 -2.80 -9.19 14.66
C PRO A 501 -3.46 -9.07 16.03
N THR A 502 -4.46 -9.91 16.35
CA THR A 502 -5.10 -9.89 17.67
C THR A 502 -5.25 -11.31 18.22
N PRO A 503 -5.35 -11.49 19.56
CA PRO A 503 -5.58 -12.82 20.15
C PRO A 503 -6.81 -13.53 19.57
N GLU A 504 -7.89 -12.80 19.33
CA GLU A 504 -9.11 -13.35 18.72
C GLU A 504 -8.91 -13.82 17.28
N ALA A 505 -8.28 -12.97 16.44
CA ALA A 505 -7.95 -13.34 15.07
C ALA A 505 -6.98 -14.53 15.01
N ALA A 506 -6.02 -14.58 15.93
CA ALA A 506 -5.07 -15.66 16.07
C ALA A 506 -5.75 -16.98 16.48
N ALA A 507 -6.66 -16.93 17.45
CA ALA A 507 -7.41 -18.10 17.91
C ALA A 507 -8.24 -18.72 16.77
N LYS A 508 -8.87 -17.92 15.90
CA LYS A 508 -9.57 -18.37 14.68
C LYS A 508 -8.66 -19.12 13.69
N ARG A 509 -7.36 -19.01 13.86
CA ARG A 509 -6.31 -19.71 13.08
C ARG A 509 -5.54 -20.74 13.88
N GLY A 510 -6.01 -21.09 15.06
CA GLY A 510 -5.41 -22.08 15.94
C GLY A 510 -4.15 -21.58 16.66
N GLN A 511 -3.87 -20.28 16.65
CA GLN A 511 -2.72 -19.70 17.34
C GLN A 511 -3.12 -19.27 18.76
N ASP A 512 -2.58 -19.93 19.80
CA ASP A 512 -2.70 -19.52 21.20
C ASP A 512 -1.40 -18.82 21.65
N TRP A 513 -1.01 -17.77 20.92
CA TRP A 513 0.24 -17.06 21.18
C TRP A 513 0.30 -16.37 22.56
N PRO A 514 -0.81 -15.93 23.20
CA PRO A 514 -0.74 -15.47 24.57
C PRO A 514 -0.18 -16.52 25.53
N ARG A 515 -0.61 -17.78 25.35
CA ARG A 515 -0.07 -18.92 26.11
C ARG A 515 1.39 -19.16 25.77
N TRP A 516 1.78 -19.10 24.49
CA TRP A 516 3.18 -19.34 24.10
C TRP A 516 4.15 -18.35 24.75
N VAL A 517 3.73 -17.08 24.87
CA VAL A 517 4.49 -16.03 25.57
C VAL A 517 4.48 -16.28 27.08
N LYS A 518 3.33 -16.56 27.68
CA LYS A 518 3.17 -16.79 29.12
C LYS A 518 4.03 -17.98 29.63
N GLU A 519 4.07 -19.05 28.83
CA GLU A 519 4.83 -20.27 29.15
C GLU A 519 6.29 -20.19 28.66
N GLU A 520 6.73 -19.01 28.17
CA GLU A 520 8.10 -18.75 27.67
C GLU A 520 8.55 -19.71 26.57
N TRP A 521 7.59 -20.24 25.76
CA TRP A 521 7.95 -21.08 24.62
C TRP A 521 8.53 -20.25 23.48
N VAL A 522 8.20 -18.97 23.41
CA VAL A 522 8.80 -17.98 22.50
C VAL A 522 9.30 -16.77 23.28
N ASP A 523 10.37 -16.14 22.82
CA ASP A 523 10.95 -14.96 23.47
C ASP A 523 10.19 -13.67 23.10
N PHE A 524 9.50 -13.68 21.97
CA PHE A 524 8.55 -12.66 21.56
C PHE A 524 7.66 -13.15 20.42
N VAL A 525 6.57 -12.45 20.21
CA VAL A 525 5.71 -12.60 19.03
C VAL A 525 5.72 -11.34 18.18
N SER A 526 5.54 -11.51 16.87
CA SER A 526 5.36 -10.43 15.92
C SER A 526 3.92 -10.45 15.41
N PRO A 527 2.98 -9.73 16.08
CA PRO A 527 1.62 -9.56 15.56
C PRO A 527 1.67 -8.81 14.24
N MET A 528 1.15 -9.42 13.17
CA MET A 528 1.14 -8.88 11.81
C MET A 528 0.03 -7.83 11.65
N ILE A 529 0.22 -6.64 12.24
CA ILE A 529 -0.78 -5.55 12.21
C ILE A 529 -0.59 -4.74 10.91
N TYR A 530 -0.84 -5.37 9.77
CA TYR A 530 -0.65 -4.76 8.46
C TYR A 530 -1.86 -3.90 8.10
N THR A 531 -1.77 -2.61 8.38
CA THR A 531 -2.82 -1.63 8.12
C THR A 531 -2.24 -0.27 7.74
N GLU A 532 -2.95 0.47 6.91
CA GLU A 532 -2.63 1.86 6.59
C GLU A 532 -3.11 2.82 7.69
N SER A 533 -4.09 2.40 8.50
CA SER A 533 -4.72 3.23 9.52
C SER A 533 -3.96 3.18 10.85
N PRO A 534 -3.38 4.29 11.31
CA PRO A 534 -2.78 4.36 12.65
C PRO A 534 -3.78 4.08 13.79
N ILE A 535 -5.05 4.36 13.56
CA ILE A 535 -6.12 4.12 14.54
C ILE A 535 -6.38 2.62 14.66
N ALA A 536 -6.53 1.91 13.53
CA ALA A 536 -6.66 0.47 13.52
C ALA A 536 -5.44 -0.21 14.14
N PHE A 537 -4.23 0.28 13.82
CA PHE A 537 -3.00 -0.21 14.44
C PHE A 537 -3.01 -0.05 15.96
N LYS A 538 -3.37 1.12 16.47
CA LYS A 538 -3.45 1.40 17.92
C LYS A 538 -4.46 0.50 18.62
N ARG A 539 -5.63 0.28 18.01
CA ARG A 539 -6.69 -0.61 18.51
C ARG A 539 -6.18 -2.04 18.65
N ASP A 540 -5.62 -2.60 17.57
CA ASP A 540 -5.18 -3.98 17.54
C ASP A 540 -3.96 -4.20 18.44
N LEU A 541 -3.06 -3.22 18.49
CA LEU A 541 -1.92 -3.23 19.41
C LEU A 541 -2.35 -3.17 20.89
N ALA A 542 -3.43 -2.43 21.21
CA ALA A 542 -3.97 -2.42 22.57
C ALA A 542 -4.47 -3.80 23.01
N LEU A 543 -5.11 -4.56 22.10
CA LEU A 543 -5.51 -5.95 22.37
C LEU A 543 -4.29 -6.87 22.58
N CYS A 544 -3.21 -6.66 21.82
CA CYS A 544 -1.96 -7.39 22.03
C CYS A 544 -1.34 -7.07 23.39
N LYS A 545 -1.28 -5.79 23.78
CA LYS A 545 -0.75 -5.34 25.08
C LYS A 545 -1.56 -5.88 26.28
N ALA A 546 -2.85 -6.11 26.09
CA ALA A 546 -3.69 -6.74 27.12
C ALA A 546 -3.41 -8.24 27.28
N ALA A 547 -2.87 -8.90 26.24
CA ALA A 547 -2.66 -10.35 26.19
C ALA A 547 -1.21 -10.78 26.49
N ALA A 548 -0.23 -9.88 26.38
CA ALA A 548 1.18 -10.18 26.60
C ALA A 548 1.97 -8.96 27.08
N PRO A 549 3.08 -9.17 27.82
CA PRO A 549 3.93 -8.07 28.28
C PRO A 549 4.60 -7.37 27.10
N ALA A 550 4.82 -6.05 27.22
CA ALA A 550 5.45 -5.22 26.22
C ALA A 550 6.84 -5.73 25.78
N SER A 551 7.56 -6.39 26.69
CA SER A 551 8.87 -7.01 26.45
C SER A 551 8.82 -8.23 25.51
N ALA A 552 7.64 -8.77 25.24
CA ALA A 552 7.43 -9.90 24.34
C ALA A 552 6.69 -9.53 23.06
N LEU A 553 6.48 -8.24 22.79
CA LEU A 553 5.78 -7.75 21.60
C LEU A 553 6.72 -7.02 20.65
N VAL A 554 6.73 -7.44 19.38
CA VAL A 554 7.43 -6.82 18.25
C VAL A 554 6.45 -6.73 17.08
N PRO A 555 5.50 -5.78 17.07
CA PRO A 555 4.49 -5.71 16.04
C PRO A 555 5.10 -5.53 14.64
N GLY A 556 4.49 -6.21 13.67
CA GLY A 556 4.75 -6.03 12.26
C GLY A 556 4.02 -4.81 11.73
N ILE A 557 4.76 -3.88 11.15
CA ILE A 557 4.26 -2.69 10.46
C ILE A 557 4.33 -2.97 8.96
N ALA A 558 3.22 -2.75 8.24
CA ALA A 558 3.25 -2.81 6.79
C ALA A 558 4.13 -1.68 6.24
N ALA A 559 5.02 -2.02 5.33
CA ALA A 559 5.81 -1.07 4.59
C ALA A 559 5.85 -1.53 3.14
N CYS A 560 4.89 -1.09 2.33
CA CYS A 560 4.67 -1.52 0.96
C CYS A 560 4.34 -3.04 0.83
N ALA A 561 3.60 -3.60 1.76
CA ALA A 561 3.00 -4.93 1.61
C ALA A 561 1.83 -4.88 0.61
N ASP A 562 1.51 -6.01 -0.02
CA ASP A 562 0.36 -6.10 -0.93
C ASP A 562 -0.96 -5.76 -0.24
N GLU A 563 -1.04 -5.98 1.07
CA GLU A 563 -2.23 -5.79 1.90
C GLU A 563 -2.38 -4.38 2.45
N ALA A 564 -1.27 -3.63 2.62
CA ALA A 564 -1.29 -2.26 3.13
C ALA A 564 0.01 -1.52 2.78
N SER A 565 -0.13 -0.25 2.41
CA SER A 565 0.99 0.63 2.05
C SER A 565 0.85 1.97 2.74
N PRO A 566 1.07 2.04 4.07
CA PRO A 566 0.93 3.27 4.83
C PRO A 566 1.91 4.33 4.34
N ASP A 567 1.48 5.58 4.35
CA ASP A 567 2.39 6.70 4.18
C ASP A 567 3.31 6.85 5.40
N ARG A 568 4.33 7.69 5.29
CA ARG A 568 5.34 7.84 6.37
C ARG A 568 4.80 8.46 7.64
N ASP A 569 3.82 9.32 7.55
CA ASP A 569 3.19 9.91 8.74
C ASP A 569 2.35 8.86 9.45
N SER A 570 1.67 8.00 8.69
CA SER A 570 1.00 6.81 9.25
C SER A 570 2.00 5.85 9.90
N VAL A 571 3.14 5.58 9.28
CA VAL A 571 4.21 4.76 9.88
C VAL A 571 4.74 5.41 11.16
N ARG A 572 4.99 6.72 11.19
CA ARG A 572 5.40 7.44 12.41
C ARG A 572 4.39 7.32 13.53
N ALA A 573 3.12 7.51 13.22
CA ALA A 573 2.04 7.36 14.21
C ALA A 573 1.92 5.91 14.72
N GLN A 574 2.22 4.90 13.90
CA GLN A 574 2.31 3.49 14.32
C GLN A 574 3.54 3.25 15.20
N LEU A 575 4.70 3.84 14.85
CA LEU A 575 5.91 3.79 15.68
C LEU A 575 5.71 4.47 17.04
N GLU A 576 5.00 5.58 17.09
CA GLU A 576 4.62 6.25 18.36
C GLU A 576 3.72 5.35 19.21
N ALA A 577 2.73 4.67 18.59
CA ALA A 577 1.86 3.75 19.30
C ALA A 577 2.60 2.51 19.84
N ALA A 578 3.67 2.10 19.16
CA ALA A 578 4.53 0.99 19.57
C ALA A 578 5.60 1.37 20.60
N ASP A 579 5.63 2.64 21.05
CA ASP A 579 6.59 3.08 22.06
C ASP A 579 6.53 2.21 23.33
N ALA A 580 7.67 2.04 23.98
CA ALA A 580 7.88 1.14 25.13
C ALA A 580 7.73 -0.37 24.86
N LEU A 581 7.55 -0.81 23.62
CA LEU A 581 7.62 -2.24 23.28
C LEU A 581 9.07 -2.73 23.15
N LYS A 582 9.25 -4.07 23.09
CA LYS A 582 10.55 -4.69 22.80
C LYS A 582 11.14 -4.17 21.49
N GLY A 583 10.32 -4.00 20.48
CA GLY A 583 10.74 -3.57 19.16
C GLY A 583 9.60 -3.44 18.18
N VAL A 584 10.00 -3.22 16.94
CA VAL A 584 9.12 -3.20 15.75
C VAL A 584 9.78 -3.94 14.60
N SER A 585 8.99 -4.40 13.64
CA SER A 585 9.50 -5.03 12.43
C SER A 585 8.68 -4.58 11.20
N PHE A 586 9.34 -4.47 10.05
CA PHE A 586 8.73 -3.95 8.82
C PHE A 586 8.56 -5.06 7.78
N PHE A 587 7.36 -5.19 7.24
CA PHE A 587 7.05 -6.15 6.18
C PHE A 587 6.70 -5.42 4.88
N ALA A 588 7.48 -5.57 3.78
CA ALA A 588 8.71 -6.30 3.66
C ALA A 588 9.84 -5.38 3.18
N LEU A 589 11.08 -5.70 3.50
CA LEU A 589 12.24 -4.85 3.24
C LEU A 589 12.47 -4.58 1.75
N ASP A 590 12.32 -5.59 0.90
CA ASP A 590 12.40 -5.47 -0.55
C ASP A 590 11.33 -4.53 -1.14
N ARG A 591 10.25 -4.27 -0.40
CA ARG A 591 9.16 -3.34 -0.74
C ARG A 591 9.14 -2.09 0.15
N ALA A 592 9.78 -2.16 1.31
CA ALA A 592 9.80 -1.10 2.32
C ALA A 592 10.82 0.00 2.07
N LEU A 593 11.75 -0.20 1.14
CA LEU A 593 12.85 0.73 0.88
C LEU A 593 12.37 2.17 0.66
N GLY A 594 11.26 2.34 -0.04
CA GLY A 594 10.66 3.66 -0.24
C GLY A 594 10.05 4.29 1.01
N ALA A 595 9.63 3.47 1.99
CA ALA A 595 8.99 3.96 3.23
C ALA A 595 10.02 4.30 4.31
N LEU A 596 11.06 3.49 4.45
CA LEU A 596 12.09 3.65 5.47
C LEU A 596 13.17 4.66 5.07
N CYS A 597 13.50 4.73 3.78
CA CYS A 597 14.63 5.49 3.27
C CYS A 597 14.21 6.22 2.01
N GLY A 598 14.59 7.47 1.91
CA GLY A 598 14.62 8.09 0.58
C GLY A 598 15.50 7.23 -0.33
N TYR A 599 14.97 6.78 -1.45
CA TYR A 599 15.69 5.95 -2.42
C TYR A 599 16.95 6.63 -3.01
N THR A 600 17.07 7.93 -2.77
CA THR A 600 18.24 8.74 -3.14
C THR A 600 19.55 8.25 -2.53
N ASP A 601 19.51 7.47 -1.44
CA ASP A 601 20.70 7.01 -0.73
C ASP A 601 21.26 5.69 -1.26
N VAL A 602 20.52 4.96 -2.10
CA VAL A 602 21.03 3.73 -2.73
C VAL A 602 21.77 4.11 -4.01
N LYS A 603 23.00 4.60 -3.89
CA LYS A 603 23.87 4.74 -5.05
C LYS A 603 24.19 3.34 -5.59
N PRO A 604 23.85 3.01 -6.85
CA PRO A 604 24.34 1.77 -7.44
C PRO A 604 25.87 1.82 -7.42
N ARG A 605 26.52 0.79 -6.87
CA ARG A 605 27.98 0.66 -6.98
C ARG A 605 28.32 0.67 -8.46
N SER A 606 29.31 1.47 -8.86
CA SER A 606 29.80 1.47 -10.23
C SER A 606 30.29 0.04 -10.60
N ASN A 607 30.07 -0.38 -11.84
CA ASN A 607 30.47 -1.70 -12.34
C ASN A 607 31.98 -2.00 -12.08
N THR A 608 32.80 -0.98 -11.95
CA THR A 608 34.25 -1.10 -11.64
C THR A 608 34.50 -1.70 -10.24
N GLN A 609 33.62 -1.50 -9.27
CA GLN A 609 33.75 -2.08 -7.92
C GLN A 609 33.25 -3.54 -7.82
N LEU A 610 32.41 -3.97 -8.75
CA LEU A 610 31.91 -5.35 -8.80
C LEU A 610 32.93 -6.28 -9.52
N GLN A 611 33.68 -5.77 -10.50
CA GLN A 611 34.72 -6.54 -11.19
C GLN A 611 35.95 -6.83 -10.32
N LEU A 612 36.26 -5.96 -9.37
CA LEU A 612 37.39 -6.17 -8.43
C LEU A 612 37.07 -7.21 -7.33
N GLN A 613 35.83 -7.61 -7.14
CA GLN A 613 35.43 -8.62 -6.14
C GLN A 613 35.16 -10.02 -6.73
N GLN A 614 35.16 -10.16 -8.06
CA GLN A 614 35.05 -11.46 -8.74
C GLN A 614 36.41 -12.08 -9.11
N GLY A 615 37.50 -11.39 -8.81
CA GLY A 615 38.87 -11.79 -9.10
C GLY A 615 39.71 -12.24 -7.89
N GLU A 616 39.07 -12.47 -6.71
CA GLU A 616 39.72 -13.06 -5.53
C GLU A 616 39.04 -14.33 -5.06
#